data_3ff4c782836fc0ff82feba45646ad259
#
_entry.id   3ff4c782836fc0ff82feba45646ad259
#
_cell.length_a   1.000
_cell.length_b   1.000
_cell.length_c   1.000
_cell.angle_alpha   90.00
_cell.angle_beta   90.00
_cell.angle_gamma   90.00
#
_symmetry.space_group_name_H-M   'P 1'
#
loop_
_entity.id
_entity.type
_entity.pdbx_description
1 polymer ?
#
loop_
_entity_poly.entity_id
_entity_poly.type
_entity_poly.pdbx_seq_one_letter_code
_entity_poly.pdbx_strand_id
1 'polypeptide(L)'
;EFDHLDQTLISSEQIEDKYIDVKFGKNVLIGENVQIGKNTAIGNNSIIEHDVKIGENCSIGSFVVIKNSVLENEVHIKDGVKIGSKGFGFIPDKSKNFRIPHIGKVLLKKGVEIGSGTTIDRGSISDTILGENTFVDNLVQIGHNVKIGKNCTIVSQVGISGSTVIGDNVVIGGQAGISGHLK
;
A
#
# COMPACT_ATOMS: atom_id res chain seq x y z
N GLU A 1 0.73 -19.08 8.96
CA GLU A 1 -0.64 -18.82 8.48
C GLU A 1 -0.56 -18.08 7.16
N PHE A 2 -1.23 -18.59 6.13
CA PHE A 2 -1.42 -17.86 4.88
C PHE A 2 -2.43 -16.73 5.10
N ASP A 3 -2.34 -15.66 4.32
CA ASP A 3 -3.43 -14.69 4.27
C ASP A 3 -4.70 -15.41 3.82
N HIS A 4 -5.75 -15.32 4.61
CA HIS A 4 -7.05 -15.85 4.21
C HIS A 4 -7.54 -15.12 2.97
N LEU A 5 -8.18 -15.84 2.07
CA LEU A 5 -8.88 -15.21 0.96
C LEU A 5 -10.00 -14.32 1.52
N ASP A 6 -10.06 -13.09 1.03
CA ASP A 6 -11.20 -12.22 1.32
C ASP A 6 -12.44 -12.78 0.59
N GLN A 7 -13.34 -13.36 1.36
CA GLN A 7 -14.58 -13.94 0.84
C GLN A 7 -15.70 -12.89 0.68
N THR A 8 -15.43 -11.63 1.05
CA THR A 8 -16.40 -10.53 0.95
C THR A 8 -16.34 -9.80 -0.40
N LEU A 9 -15.39 -10.19 -1.27
CA LEU A 9 -15.18 -9.53 -2.56
C LEU A 9 -16.37 -9.69 -3.49
N ILE A 10 -16.90 -8.56 -3.97
CA ILE A 10 -17.96 -8.49 -4.97
C ILE A 10 -17.51 -7.59 -6.14
N SER A 11 -18.10 -7.79 -7.32
CA SER A 11 -17.83 -6.93 -8.47
C SER A 11 -18.33 -5.51 -8.22
N SER A 12 -17.52 -4.50 -8.59
CA SER A 12 -17.95 -3.10 -8.53
C SER A 12 -19.23 -2.83 -9.35
N GLU A 13 -19.45 -3.57 -10.43
CA GLU A 13 -20.66 -3.48 -11.25
C GLU A 13 -21.96 -3.76 -10.46
N GLN A 14 -21.87 -4.49 -9.34
CA GLN A 14 -23.01 -4.80 -8.47
C GLN A 14 -23.27 -3.73 -7.40
N ILE A 15 -22.34 -2.79 -7.22
CA ILE A 15 -22.37 -1.81 -6.12
C ILE A 15 -22.04 -0.39 -6.58
N GLU A 16 -22.09 -0.10 -7.88
CA GLU A 16 -21.83 1.25 -8.41
C GLU A 16 -22.68 2.32 -7.75
N ASP A 17 -23.95 2.05 -7.51
CA ASP A 17 -24.88 2.97 -6.85
C ASP A 17 -24.45 3.38 -5.43
N LYS A 18 -23.62 2.59 -4.78
CA LYS A 18 -23.06 2.89 -3.45
C LYS A 18 -21.97 3.94 -3.50
N TYR A 19 -21.27 4.06 -4.63
CA TYR A 19 -20.09 4.91 -4.77
C TYR A 19 -20.32 6.02 -5.80
N ILE A 20 -21.14 7.00 -5.43
CA ILE A 20 -21.41 8.16 -6.26
C ILE A 20 -20.10 8.92 -6.54
N ASP A 21 -19.89 9.35 -7.77
CA ASP A 21 -18.67 10.06 -8.22
C ASP A 21 -17.37 9.24 -8.16
N VAL A 22 -17.43 7.92 -8.10
CA VAL A 22 -16.28 7.01 -8.26
C VAL A 22 -16.33 6.35 -9.63
N LYS A 23 -15.18 6.29 -10.31
CA LYS A 23 -15.06 5.64 -11.62
C LYS A 23 -14.39 4.29 -11.47
N PHE A 24 -15.04 3.23 -11.92
CA PHE A 24 -14.48 1.89 -11.92
C PHE A 24 -14.13 1.43 -13.35
N GLY A 25 -12.96 0.80 -13.48
CA GLY A 25 -12.61 0.00 -14.64
C GLY A 25 -13.34 -1.33 -14.65
N LYS A 26 -13.02 -2.19 -15.61
CA LYS A 26 -13.60 -3.54 -15.72
C LYS A 26 -12.98 -4.50 -14.69
N ASN A 27 -13.78 -5.46 -14.23
CA ASN A 27 -13.36 -6.53 -13.29
C ASN A 27 -12.72 -6.01 -12.00
N VAL A 28 -13.22 -4.90 -11.45
CA VAL A 28 -12.79 -4.40 -10.13
C VAL A 28 -13.55 -5.15 -9.05
N LEU A 29 -12.83 -5.68 -8.05
CA LEU A 29 -13.40 -6.38 -6.91
C LEU A 29 -13.26 -5.52 -5.64
N ILE A 30 -14.36 -5.39 -4.90
CA ILE A 30 -14.45 -4.56 -3.69
C ILE A 30 -14.91 -5.42 -2.52
N GLY A 31 -14.17 -5.36 -1.42
CA GLY A 31 -14.49 -6.06 -0.18
C GLY A 31 -15.51 -5.34 0.69
N GLU A 32 -15.91 -5.99 1.77
CA GLU A 32 -16.83 -5.44 2.75
C GLU A 32 -16.24 -4.21 3.46
N ASN A 33 -17.09 -3.27 3.88
CA ASN A 33 -16.73 -2.04 4.61
C ASN A 33 -15.72 -1.12 3.92
N VAL A 34 -15.46 -1.31 2.62
CA VAL A 34 -14.61 -0.40 1.86
C VAL A 34 -15.25 0.98 1.77
N GLN A 35 -14.46 2.02 1.95
CA GLN A 35 -14.86 3.42 1.80
C GLN A 35 -14.02 4.06 0.69
N ILE A 36 -14.66 4.72 -0.27
CA ILE A 36 -14.00 5.39 -1.39
C ILE A 36 -14.56 6.80 -1.51
N GLY A 37 -13.68 7.79 -1.46
CA GLY A 37 -14.06 9.19 -1.61
C GLY A 37 -14.39 9.56 -3.05
N LYS A 38 -15.11 10.68 -3.21
CA LYS A 38 -15.56 11.19 -4.51
C LYS A 38 -14.39 11.53 -5.44
N ASN A 39 -14.66 11.55 -6.75
CA ASN A 39 -13.70 11.83 -7.81
C ASN A 39 -12.52 10.85 -7.85
N THR A 40 -12.64 9.69 -7.22
CA THR A 40 -11.61 8.64 -7.26
C THR A 40 -11.85 7.71 -8.44
N ALA A 41 -10.77 7.27 -9.08
CA ALA A 41 -10.83 6.32 -10.19
C ALA A 41 -10.01 5.06 -9.86
N ILE A 42 -10.56 3.88 -10.17
CA ILE A 42 -9.91 2.58 -9.95
C ILE A 42 -9.83 1.83 -11.27
N GLY A 43 -8.62 1.48 -11.68
CA GLY A 43 -8.31 0.81 -12.95
C GLY A 43 -8.73 -0.66 -13.00
N ASN A 44 -8.64 -1.22 -14.20
CA ASN A 44 -9.11 -2.58 -14.51
C ASN A 44 -8.41 -3.66 -13.67
N ASN A 45 -9.13 -4.73 -13.36
CA ASN A 45 -8.61 -5.92 -12.68
C ASN A 45 -7.95 -5.63 -11.33
N SER A 46 -8.37 -4.58 -10.65
CA SER A 46 -7.86 -4.20 -9.33
C SER A 46 -8.74 -4.76 -8.23
N ILE A 47 -8.13 -5.03 -7.07
CA ILE A 47 -8.78 -5.64 -5.91
C ILE A 47 -8.58 -4.71 -4.71
N ILE A 48 -9.66 -4.28 -4.10
CA ILE A 48 -9.67 -3.51 -2.86
C ILE A 48 -10.30 -4.39 -1.78
N GLU A 49 -9.49 -4.95 -0.90
CA GLU A 49 -9.96 -5.88 0.14
C GLU A 49 -10.73 -5.14 1.25
N HIS A 50 -11.38 -5.91 2.11
CA HIS A 50 -12.24 -5.40 3.20
C HIS A 50 -11.56 -4.33 4.08
N ASP A 51 -12.36 -3.45 4.66
CA ASP A 51 -11.96 -2.39 5.61
C ASP A 51 -10.93 -1.38 5.08
N VAL A 52 -10.64 -1.38 3.77
CA VAL A 52 -9.76 -0.38 3.16
C VAL A 52 -10.50 0.96 3.06
N LYS A 53 -9.76 2.05 3.32
CA LYS A 53 -10.26 3.41 3.14
C LYS A 53 -9.43 4.14 2.10
N ILE A 54 -10.09 4.75 1.12
CA ILE A 54 -9.49 5.57 0.07
C ILE A 54 -10.15 6.94 0.09
N GLY A 55 -9.35 7.98 0.15
CA GLY A 55 -9.82 9.36 0.18
C GLY A 55 -10.37 9.86 -1.16
N GLU A 56 -10.56 11.16 -1.24
CA GLU A 56 -11.06 11.85 -2.43
C GLU A 56 -9.95 12.14 -3.44
N ASN A 57 -10.33 12.30 -4.72
CA ASN A 57 -9.43 12.67 -5.82
C ASN A 57 -8.24 11.73 -5.99
N CYS A 58 -8.40 10.45 -5.65
CA CYS A 58 -7.36 9.44 -5.80
C CYS A 58 -7.40 8.80 -7.20
N SER A 59 -6.26 8.32 -7.68
CA SER A 59 -6.19 7.49 -8.88
C SER A 59 -5.47 6.18 -8.59
N ILE A 60 -6.14 5.08 -8.84
CA ILE A 60 -5.62 3.72 -8.65
C ILE A 60 -5.52 3.08 -10.03
N GLY A 61 -4.34 2.64 -10.40
CA GLY A 61 -4.06 1.99 -11.69
C GLY A 61 -4.71 0.62 -11.82
N SER A 62 -4.37 -0.08 -12.90
CA SER A 62 -4.84 -1.44 -13.17
C SER A 62 -3.98 -2.49 -12.47
N PHE A 63 -4.57 -3.67 -12.19
CA PHE A 63 -3.88 -4.80 -11.52
C PHE A 63 -3.32 -4.46 -10.13
N VAL A 64 -3.88 -3.46 -9.47
CA VAL A 64 -3.50 -3.06 -8.12
C VAL A 64 -4.22 -3.92 -7.08
N VAL A 65 -3.52 -4.29 -6.02
CA VAL A 65 -4.14 -4.95 -4.85
C VAL A 65 -3.90 -4.09 -3.61
N ILE A 66 -4.97 -3.67 -2.96
CA ILE A 66 -4.90 -2.88 -1.72
C ILE A 66 -5.64 -3.63 -0.62
N LYS A 67 -4.95 -3.86 0.48
CA LYS A 67 -5.48 -4.48 1.69
C LYS A 67 -4.88 -3.84 2.95
N ASN A 68 -5.59 -3.94 4.07
CA ASN A 68 -5.08 -3.46 5.35
C ASN A 68 -4.53 -2.02 5.30
N SER A 69 -5.21 -1.10 4.61
CA SER A 69 -4.63 0.21 4.29
C SER A 69 -5.61 1.36 4.41
N VAL A 70 -5.05 2.53 4.64
CA VAL A 70 -5.74 3.81 4.56
C VAL A 70 -4.95 4.74 3.62
N LEU A 71 -5.59 5.20 2.58
CA LEU A 71 -5.08 6.18 1.64
C LEU A 71 -5.82 7.50 1.88
N GLU A 72 -5.10 8.57 2.16
CA GLU A 72 -5.68 9.91 2.28
C GLU A 72 -6.01 10.49 0.89
N ASN A 73 -6.42 11.74 0.84
CA ASN A 73 -6.82 12.39 -0.41
C ASN A 73 -5.65 12.57 -1.38
N GLU A 74 -5.94 12.64 -2.67
CA GLU A 74 -4.96 12.94 -3.73
C GLU A 74 -3.81 11.91 -3.80
N VAL A 75 -4.05 10.66 -3.43
CA VAL A 75 -3.07 9.58 -3.56
C VAL A 75 -3.14 8.97 -4.96
N HIS A 76 -1.99 8.79 -5.59
CA HIS A 76 -1.87 8.28 -6.95
C HIS A 76 -1.07 6.99 -6.98
N ILE A 77 -1.71 5.89 -7.37
CA ILE A 77 -1.11 4.54 -7.42
C ILE A 77 -1.05 4.08 -8.87
N LYS A 78 0.13 3.72 -9.36
CA LYS A 78 0.33 3.21 -10.73
C LYS A 78 0.04 1.72 -10.81
N ASP A 79 0.09 1.18 -12.04
CA ASP A 79 -0.30 -0.20 -12.33
C ASP A 79 0.56 -1.24 -11.59
N GLY A 80 -0.07 -2.33 -11.19
CA GLY A 80 0.60 -3.51 -10.63
C GLY A 80 1.07 -3.38 -9.18
N VAL A 81 0.82 -2.26 -8.51
CA VAL A 81 1.22 -2.02 -7.11
C VAL A 81 0.49 -2.96 -6.16
N LYS A 82 1.20 -3.42 -5.11
CA LYS A 82 0.63 -4.25 -4.04
C LYS A 82 0.86 -3.57 -2.69
N ILE A 83 -0.22 -3.30 -1.96
CA ILE A 83 -0.17 -2.59 -0.68
C ILE A 83 -0.83 -3.41 0.41
N GLY A 84 -0.17 -3.47 1.59
CA GLY A 84 -0.77 -4.01 2.81
C GLY A 84 -0.63 -5.53 2.98
N SER A 85 0.23 -6.18 2.21
CA SER A 85 0.60 -7.58 2.43
C SER A 85 1.41 -7.75 3.72
N LYS A 86 1.40 -8.96 4.29
CA LYS A 86 2.25 -9.29 5.44
C LYS A 86 3.72 -9.14 5.07
N GLY A 87 4.47 -8.45 5.91
CA GLY A 87 5.90 -8.26 5.72
C GLY A 87 6.73 -9.52 6.00
N PHE A 88 8.03 -9.43 5.74
CA PHE A 88 8.99 -10.51 5.91
C PHE A 88 9.52 -10.54 7.37
N GLY A 89 8.59 -10.63 8.34
CA GLY A 89 8.90 -10.73 9.76
C GLY A 89 8.79 -12.18 10.26
N PHE A 90 9.87 -12.71 10.84
CA PHE A 90 9.90 -14.03 11.45
C PHE A 90 11.00 -14.14 12.50
N ILE A 91 10.87 -15.12 13.39
CA ILE A 91 11.89 -15.50 14.35
C ILE A 91 12.58 -16.73 13.76
N PRO A 92 13.90 -16.68 13.45
CA PRO A 92 14.62 -17.84 12.95
C PRO A 92 14.83 -18.85 14.09
N ASP A 93 14.61 -20.12 13.80
CA ASP A 93 14.89 -21.22 14.69
C ASP A 93 15.52 -22.39 13.91
N LYS A 94 16.28 -23.28 14.59
CA LYS A 94 16.95 -24.39 13.94
C LYS A 94 16.01 -25.41 13.30
N SER A 95 14.79 -25.52 13.81
CA SER A 95 13.78 -26.48 13.31
C SER A 95 12.89 -25.88 12.22
N LYS A 96 12.47 -24.60 12.40
CA LYS A 96 11.65 -23.85 11.44
C LYS A 96 11.61 -22.37 11.80
N ASN A 97 11.31 -21.53 10.79
CA ASN A 97 11.06 -20.12 11.02
C ASN A 97 9.63 -19.91 11.55
N PHE A 98 9.47 -19.12 12.60
CA PHE A 98 8.18 -18.74 13.16
C PHE A 98 7.76 -17.35 12.64
N ARG A 99 6.66 -17.28 11.91
CA ARG A 99 6.12 -16.01 11.42
C ARG A 99 5.65 -15.13 12.57
N ILE A 100 6.01 -13.85 12.50
CA ILE A 100 5.47 -12.81 13.39
C ILE A 100 4.14 -12.34 12.81
N PRO A 101 3.05 -12.29 13.60
CA PRO A 101 1.78 -11.69 13.16
C PRO A 101 1.96 -10.24 12.74
N HIS A 102 1.30 -9.85 11.64
CA HIS A 102 1.25 -8.46 11.18
C HIS A 102 -0.19 -7.99 11.27
N ILE A 103 -0.48 -7.05 12.16
CA ILE A 103 -1.82 -6.51 12.43
C ILE A 103 -1.91 -5.00 12.21
N GLY A 104 -0.77 -4.31 12.02
CA GLY A 104 -0.73 -2.90 11.63
C GLY A 104 -1.25 -2.69 10.20
N LYS A 105 -1.28 -1.46 9.76
CA LYS A 105 -1.78 -1.04 8.44
C LYS A 105 -0.66 -0.41 7.61
N VAL A 106 -1.01 -0.03 6.37
CA VAL A 106 -0.27 0.95 5.58
C VAL A 106 -1.06 2.25 5.59
N LEU A 107 -0.40 3.36 5.89
CA LEU A 107 -0.97 4.69 5.85
C LEU A 107 -0.25 5.51 4.78
N LEU A 108 -0.94 5.83 3.69
CA LEU A 108 -0.44 6.75 2.67
C LEU A 108 -1.08 8.12 2.92
N LYS A 109 -0.24 9.11 3.21
CA LYS A 109 -0.67 10.47 3.47
C LYS A 109 -1.02 11.21 2.19
N LYS A 110 -1.65 12.38 2.33
CA LYS A 110 -2.11 13.20 1.22
C LYS A 110 -1.01 13.43 0.16
N GLY A 111 -1.38 13.28 -1.12
CA GLY A 111 -0.51 13.58 -2.24
C GLY A 111 0.64 12.58 -2.47
N VAL A 112 0.60 11.41 -1.86
CA VAL A 112 1.60 10.35 -2.11
C VAL A 112 1.40 9.76 -3.50
N GLU A 113 2.50 9.59 -4.24
CA GLU A 113 2.52 8.88 -5.52
C GLU A 113 3.34 7.59 -5.42
N ILE A 114 2.81 6.48 -5.99
CA ILE A 114 3.46 5.17 -5.98
C ILE A 114 3.60 4.65 -7.40
N GLY A 115 4.84 4.40 -7.81
CA GLY A 115 5.23 3.87 -9.11
C GLY A 115 4.86 2.41 -9.33
N SER A 116 4.84 2.01 -10.59
CA SER A 116 4.37 0.70 -11.04
C SER A 116 5.16 -0.45 -10.42
N GLY A 117 4.45 -1.52 -10.06
CA GLY A 117 5.03 -2.74 -9.50
C GLY A 117 5.65 -2.60 -8.11
N THR A 118 5.56 -1.45 -7.48
CA THR A 118 6.02 -1.22 -6.10
C THR A 118 5.21 -2.03 -5.11
N THR A 119 5.87 -2.52 -4.05
CA THR A 119 5.26 -3.30 -2.98
C THR A 119 5.49 -2.65 -1.62
N ILE A 120 4.41 -2.53 -0.83
CA ILE A 120 4.44 -1.90 0.50
C ILE A 120 3.81 -2.84 1.51
N ASP A 121 4.62 -3.31 2.45
CA ASP A 121 4.17 -4.24 3.50
C ASP A 121 3.44 -3.50 4.63
N ARG A 122 2.41 -4.15 5.18
CA ARG A 122 1.76 -3.67 6.41
C ARG A 122 2.70 -3.77 7.60
N GLY A 123 2.48 -2.93 8.59
CA GLY A 123 3.22 -3.02 9.84
C GLY A 123 2.88 -4.28 10.66
N SER A 124 3.78 -4.67 11.54
CA SER A 124 3.53 -5.76 12.49
C SER A 124 2.55 -5.31 13.59
N ILE A 125 3.00 -4.58 14.58
CA ILE A 125 2.14 -3.99 15.62
C ILE A 125 1.79 -2.54 15.28
N SER A 126 2.80 -1.73 14.90
CA SER A 126 2.61 -0.35 14.44
C SER A 126 2.51 -0.30 12.91
N ASP A 127 2.05 0.80 12.36
CA ASP A 127 1.81 0.96 10.93
C ASP A 127 3.08 1.23 10.12
N THR A 128 3.04 0.92 8.82
CA THR A 128 3.94 1.43 7.79
C THR A 128 3.36 2.74 7.28
N ILE A 129 4.15 3.82 7.24
CA ILE A 129 3.65 5.18 6.97
C ILE A 129 4.50 5.86 5.92
N LEU A 130 3.84 6.45 4.89
CA LEU A 130 4.45 7.37 3.94
C LEU A 130 3.85 8.76 4.17
N GLY A 131 4.73 9.74 4.43
CA GLY A 131 4.35 11.13 4.67
C GLY A 131 3.85 11.87 3.43
N GLU A 132 3.24 13.02 3.65
CA GLU A 132 2.61 13.84 2.60
C GLU A 132 3.57 14.15 1.45
N ASN A 133 3.05 14.15 0.20
CA ASN A 133 3.77 14.49 -1.02
C ASN A 133 5.06 13.67 -1.24
N THR A 134 5.16 12.48 -0.68
CA THR A 134 6.27 11.58 -0.94
C THR A 134 6.03 10.79 -2.23
N PHE A 135 7.02 10.80 -3.11
CA PHE A 135 7.00 10.12 -4.40
C PHE A 135 7.89 8.90 -4.36
N VAL A 136 7.31 7.77 -4.73
CA VAL A 136 7.99 6.47 -4.81
C VAL A 136 7.92 6.01 -6.27
N ASP A 137 9.06 5.76 -6.86
CA ASP A 137 9.19 5.32 -8.26
C ASP A 137 8.90 3.81 -8.41
N ASN A 138 9.13 3.27 -9.57
CA ASN A 138 8.77 1.91 -9.93
C ASN A 138 9.62 0.85 -9.22
N LEU A 139 9.02 -0.33 -8.98
CA LEU A 139 9.69 -1.52 -8.46
C LEU A 139 10.42 -1.33 -7.12
N VAL A 140 9.90 -0.45 -6.28
CA VAL A 140 10.42 -0.22 -4.93
C VAL A 140 9.82 -1.23 -3.95
N GLN A 141 10.64 -1.73 -2.99
CA GLN A 141 10.15 -2.51 -1.86
C GLN A 141 10.20 -1.68 -0.58
N ILE A 142 9.06 -1.50 0.07
CA ILE A 142 8.96 -0.87 1.39
C ILE A 142 8.55 -1.93 2.41
N GLY A 143 9.46 -2.26 3.31
CA GLY A 143 9.26 -3.28 4.36
C GLY A 143 8.30 -2.84 5.46
N HIS A 144 7.90 -3.79 6.29
CA HIS A 144 6.98 -3.57 7.39
C HIS A 144 7.49 -2.53 8.40
N ASN A 145 6.61 -1.73 8.97
CA ASN A 145 6.92 -0.71 9.99
C ASN A 145 7.86 0.41 9.53
N VAL A 146 8.14 0.53 8.23
CA VAL A 146 8.91 1.65 7.69
C VAL A 146 8.10 2.93 7.86
N LYS A 147 8.80 4.01 8.25
CA LYS A 147 8.23 5.36 8.32
C LYS A 147 9.02 6.28 7.42
N ILE A 148 8.38 6.84 6.41
CA ILE A 148 8.96 7.82 5.50
C ILE A 148 8.31 9.17 5.78
N GLY A 149 9.12 10.20 5.90
CA GLY A 149 8.66 11.57 6.14
C GLY A 149 7.98 12.21 4.92
N LYS A 150 7.81 13.52 4.97
CA LYS A 150 7.15 14.31 3.91
C LYS A 150 8.13 14.67 2.79
N ASN A 151 7.59 14.91 1.60
CA ASN A 151 8.33 15.41 0.44
C ASN A 151 9.57 14.58 0.09
N CYS A 152 9.55 13.28 0.35
CA CYS A 152 10.65 12.39 0.00
C CYS A 152 10.54 11.92 -1.46
N THR A 153 11.69 11.57 -2.05
CA THR A 153 11.76 10.95 -3.38
C THR A 153 12.53 9.64 -3.28
N ILE A 154 11.86 8.53 -3.54
CA ILE A 154 12.45 7.19 -3.52
C ILE A 154 12.51 6.71 -4.97
N VAL A 155 13.72 6.67 -5.53
CA VAL A 155 13.92 6.33 -6.95
C VAL A 155 13.80 4.82 -7.17
N SER A 156 13.66 4.41 -8.43
CA SER A 156 13.33 3.04 -8.81
C SER A 156 14.27 1.98 -8.24
N GLN A 157 13.68 0.80 -7.98
CA GLN A 157 14.39 -0.39 -7.48
C GLN A 157 15.06 -0.23 -6.11
N VAL A 158 14.70 0.80 -5.33
CA VAL A 158 15.15 0.94 -3.95
C VAL A 158 14.50 -0.13 -3.08
N GLY A 159 15.27 -0.72 -2.17
CA GLY A 159 14.78 -1.62 -1.12
C GLY A 159 14.94 -0.98 0.25
N ILE A 160 13.84 -0.79 0.99
CA ILE A 160 13.87 -0.28 2.37
C ILE A 160 13.43 -1.40 3.30
N SER A 161 14.37 -1.89 4.11
CA SER A 161 14.10 -2.97 5.08
C SER A 161 13.23 -2.50 6.24
N GLY A 162 12.60 -3.47 6.90
CA GLY A 162 11.62 -3.20 7.97
C GLY A 162 12.12 -2.32 9.10
N SER A 163 11.22 -1.58 9.71
CA SER A 163 11.44 -0.70 10.88
C SER A 163 12.45 0.44 10.66
N THR A 164 12.72 0.80 9.42
CA THR A 164 13.57 1.95 9.07
C THR A 164 12.76 3.24 9.14
N VAL A 165 13.39 4.31 9.61
CA VAL A 165 12.81 5.66 9.66
C VAL A 165 13.58 6.58 8.72
N ILE A 166 12.91 7.15 7.74
CA ILE A 166 13.42 8.15 6.80
C ILE A 166 12.81 9.50 7.18
N GLY A 167 13.64 10.52 7.35
CA GLY A 167 13.18 11.88 7.67
C GLY A 167 12.48 12.57 6.49
N ASP A 168 12.12 13.85 6.67
CA ASP A 168 11.51 14.66 5.63
C ASP A 168 12.53 15.09 4.56
N ASN A 169 12.06 15.33 3.33
CA ASN A 169 12.83 15.88 2.21
C ASN A 169 14.06 15.03 1.81
N VAL A 170 14.02 13.72 2.06
CA VAL A 170 15.10 12.80 1.71
C VAL A 170 14.93 12.32 0.27
N VAL A 171 16.05 12.26 -0.47
CA VAL A 171 16.14 11.66 -1.79
C VAL A 171 17.01 10.41 -1.71
N ILE A 172 16.46 9.25 -2.11
CA ILE A 172 17.18 7.97 -2.16
C ILE A 172 17.36 7.60 -3.63
N GLY A 173 18.64 7.52 -4.08
CA GLY A 173 18.98 7.15 -5.45
C GLY A 173 18.60 5.73 -5.81
N GLY A 174 18.38 5.49 -7.11
CA GLY A 174 17.92 4.18 -7.60
C GLY A 174 18.83 3.02 -7.23
N GLN A 175 18.25 1.83 -7.06
CA GLN A 175 18.93 0.58 -6.69
C GLN A 175 19.62 0.61 -5.32
N ALA A 176 19.37 1.62 -4.48
CA ALA A 176 19.92 1.64 -3.12
C ALA A 176 19.19 0.65 -2.21
N GLY A 177 19.96 -0.02 -1.36
CA GLY A 177 19.44 -0.88 -0.28
C GLY A 177 19.61 -0.20 1.08
N ILE A 178 18.51 -0.04 1.81
CA ILE A 178 18.53 0.53 3.17
C ILE A 178 18.33 -0.59 4.18
N SER A 179 19.31 -0.76 5.08
CA SER A 179 19.23 -1.75 6.16
C SER A 179 18.08 -1.46 7.12
N GLY A 180 17.57 -2.51 7.74
CA GLY A 180 16.49 -2.40 8.73
C GLY A 180 16.94 -1.67 10.02
N HIS A 181 15.93 -1.13 10.72
CA HIS A 181 16.09 -0.48 12.04
C HIS A 181 17.00 0.76 12.05
N LEU A 182 17.26 1.39 10.91
CA LEU A 182 17.99 2.66 10.81
C LEU A 182 17.07 3.86 11.05
N LYS A 183 17.71 4.97 11.46
CA LYS A 183 17.08 6.29 11.60
C LYS A 183 17.95 7.34 10.95
#